data_3608287eb589f79af09d180bc69fdd05
#
_entry.id   3608287eb589f79af09d180bc69fdd05
#
_cell.length_a   1.000
_cell.length_b   1.000
_cell.length_c   1.000
_cell.angle_alpha   90.00
_cell.angle_beta   90.00
_cell.angle_gamma   90.00
#
_symmetry.space_group_name_H-M   'P 1'
#
loop_
_entity.id
_entity.type
_entity.pdbx_description
1 polymer ?
#
loop_
_entity_poly.entity_id
_entity_poly.type
_entity_poly.pdbx_seq_one_letter_code
_entity_poly.pdbx_strand_id
1 'polypeptide(L)'
;MGNKGARVNKNQDLKKIGEEANKNSPSQFYITTNINLTNDVIVGKAKINPGNDYVILKVLGGGDNTKVYKVKNKYSNLEYAMKVIKKSNENKENDANLNEIEMLKKMDHPSIIKILEFYSDETNFNIVTELCPEDLFSEIIKKGPFNEKYVAFVMYQILSAVNYFHNLNIIHRDLKPEHILVVEKNKDNIPIIKICDFGSSIILGKSDLKEEIKESINYMAPEVLNKKYDNKCDIWSCGVIMYFLLTRKLPFQSSDADETREKISSGKYDLKSPPFDKLSKNCINLIENLLNKNPNKRFSAEKALNHEWFKDFSSKESYNKLTDYSVIKTLYNNLIKYKYKPKSIVQETAMAYLVHQFPQDKEVINACKLFNQIDKNCDGKISKKELYDGLIKTLNLKSLEKDIDSIFKYLDRDNSGSIEYEEFVTAAVSKDFFSGKVELAFRYFDKDGSNEIDLEEIKALFSDCIDEKNDTEQIMNQIIKEVDTNNDGKINLKEFSIFMEKMIG
;
A
#
# COMPACT_ATOMS: atom_id res chain seq x y z
N MET A 1 -54.72 -62.07 -20.45
CA MET A 1 -53.57 -61.87 -21.24
C MET A 1 -53.00 -60.48 -20.89
N GLY A 2 -52.05 -60.45 -20.03
CA GLY A 2 -51.57 -59.19 -19.48
C GLY A 2 -50.12 -58.91 -19.95
N ASN A 3 -49.92 -57.69 -20.37
CA ASN A 3 -48.64 -57.19 -20.81
C ASN A 3 -47.99 -56.43 -19.64
N LYS A 4 -46.95 -57.00 -19.03
CA LYS A 4 -46.16 -56.35 -18.01
C LYS A 4 -45.09 -55.49 -18.70
N GLY A 5 -45.27 -54.19 -18.74
CA GLY A 5 -44.27 -53.24 -19.18
C GLY A 5 -43.15 -53.11 -18.13
N ALA A 6 -41.92 -53.34 -18.53
CA ALA A 6 -40.75 -53.17 -17.70
C ALA A 6 -40.49 -51.68 -17.46
N ARG A 7 -40.49 -51.27 -16.18
CA ARG A 7 -40.00 -49.95 -15.75
C ARG A 7 -38.46 -50.00 -15.76
N VAL A 8 -37.88 -49.39 -16.78
CA VAL A 8 -36.44 -49.12 -16.83
C VAL A 8 -36.08 -48.09 -15.75
N ASN A 9 -35.11 -48.46 -14.92
CA ASN A 9 -34.71 -47.72 -13.71
C ASN A 9 -33.77 -46.57 -14.10
N LYS A 10 -34.34 -45.43 -14.55
CA LYS A 10 -33.59 -44.23 -14.97
C LYS A 10 -32.61 -43.66 -13.95
N ASN A 11 -32.70 -44.07 -12.68
CA ASN A 11 -31.81 -43.60 -11.63
C ASN A 11 -30.47 -44.34 -11.54
N GLN A 12 -30.35 -45.54 -12.15
CA GLN A 12 -29.06 -46.25 -12.20
C GLN A 12 -28.18 -45.77 -13.36
N ASP A 13 -28.75 -45.35 -14.47
CA ASP A 13 -28.02 -44.83 -15.62
C ASP A 13 -27.48 -43.42 -15.37
N LEU A 14 -28.21 -42.59 -14.62
CA LEU A 14 -27.72 -41.25 -14.22
C LEU A 14 -26.58 -41.31 -13.19
N LYS A 15 -26.52 -42.31 -12.34
CA LYS A 15 -25.37 -42.53 -11.45
C LYS A 15 -24.13 -43.00 -12.18
N LYS A 16 -24.25 -43.87 -13.18
CA LYS A 16 -23.12 -44.32 -14.02
C LYS A 16 -22.57 -43.23 -14.89
N ILE A 17 -23.40 -42.36 -15.44
CA ILE A 17 -22.95 -41.19 -16.24
C ILE A 17 -22.25 -40.16 -15.35
N GLY A 18 -22.69 -39.98 -14.09
CA GLY A 18 -21.99 -39.14 -13.11
C GLY A 18 -20.65 -39.70 -12.62
N GLU A 19 -20.51 -41.02 -12.54
CA GLU A 19 -19.24 -41.68 -12.11
C GLU A 19 -18.23 -41.80 -13.25
N GLU A 20 -18.65 -41.83 -14.53
CA GLU A 20 -17.78 -41.79 -15.69
C GLU A 20 -17.34 -40.37 -16.06
N ALA A 21 -18.18 -39.35 -15.84
CA ALA A 21 -17.79 -37.96 -15.99
C ALA A 21 -16.75 -37.49 -14.96
N ASN A 22 -16.72 -38.13 -13.79
CA ASN A 22 -15.75 -37.80 -12.73
C ASN A 22 -14.39 -38.54 -12.88
N LYS A 23 -14.24 -39.44 -13.86
CA LYS A 23 -12.98 -40.15 -14.11
C LYS A 23 -12.13 -39.56 -15.22
N ASN A 24 -12.63 -38.56 -15.97
CA ASN A 24 -11.92 -37.92 -17.07
C ASN A 24 -11.78 -36.39 -16.92
N SER A 25 -12.03 -35.84 -15.73
CA SER A 25 -11.51 -34.50 -15.42
C SER A 25 -10.01 -34.68 -15.08
N PRO A 26 -9.08 -34.01 -15.74
CA PRO A 26 -7.73 -33.95 -15.24
C PRO A 26 -7.83 -33.43 -13.80
N SER A 27 -7.26 -34.16 -12.86
CA SER A 27 -7.08 -33.68 -11.50
C SER A 27 -6.33 -32.36 -11.58
N GLN A 28 -7.07 -31.24 -11.58
CA GLN A 28 -6.51 -29.92 -11.39
C GLN A 28 -5.91 -29.92 -9.98
N PHE A 29 -4.63 -30.27 -9.90
CA PHE A 29 -3.81 -29.99 -8.76
C PHE A 29 -3.62 -28.47 -8.74
N TYR A 30 -4.53 -27.76 -8.03
CA TYR A 30 -4.26 -26.39 -7.63
C TYR A 30 -3.02 -26.44 -6.73
N ILE A 31 -1.92 -25.90 -7.21
CA ILE A 31 -0.80 -25.58 -6.33
C ILE A 31 -1.28 -24.42 -5.49
N THR A 32 -1.96 -24.72 -4.40
CA THR A 32 -2.15 -23.78 -3.29
C THR A 32 -0.81 -23.72 -2.55
N THR A 33 0.20 -23.15 -3.18
CA THR A 33 1.36 -22.70 -2.45
C THR A 33 0.91 -21.44 -1.72
N ASN A 34 1.05 -21.40 -0.40
CA ASN A 34 0.94 -20.21 0.41
C ASN A 34 2.11 -19.27 0.05
N ILE A 35 2.06 -18.65 -1.12
CA ILE A 35 3.06 -17.69 -1.55
C ILE A 35 2.56 -16.33 -1.13
N ASN A 36 3.26 -15.72 -0.18
CA ASN A 36 3.02 -14.35 0.21
C ASN A 36 3.59 -13.44 -0.90
N LEU A 37 2.70 -12.83 -1.70
CA LEU A 37 3.07 -11.84 -2.71
C LEU A 37 3.35 -10.50 -2.03
N THR A 38 4.46 -10.43 -1.31
CA THR A 38 4.92 -9.19 -0.70
C THR A 38 5.42 -8.20 -1.75
N ASN A 39 5.55 -6.93 -1.38
CA ASN A 39 6.22 -5.93 -2.21
C ASN A 39 7.65 -6.35 -2.61
N ASP A 40 8.32 -7.20 -1.82
CA ASP A 40 9.62 -7.77 -2.19
C ASP A 40 9.57 -8.56 -3.49
N VAL A 41 8.53 -9.36 -3.70
CA VAL A 41 8.33 -10.11 -4.95
C VAL A 41 7.99 -9.16 -6.09
N ILE A 42 7.04 -8.26 -5.86
CA ILE A 42 6.51 -7.37 -6.91
C ILE A 42 7.56 -6.35 -7.37
N VAL A 43 8.31 -5.75 -6.45
CA VAL A 43 9.39 -4.80 -6.75
C VAL A 43 10.63 -5.51 -7.27
N GLY A 44 10.87 -6.74 -6.79
CA GLY A 44 11.98 -7.59 -7.24
C GLY A 44 13.35 -7.07 -6.86
N LYS A 45 14.38 -7.54 -7.61
CA LYS A 45 15.78 -7.17 -7.43
C LYS A 45 16.11 -5.86 -8.15
N ALA A 46 17.19 -5.20 -7.74
CA ALA A 46 17.67 -3.99 -8.39
C ALA A 46 17.95 -4.20 -9.89
N LYS A 47 17.37 -3.33 -10.71
CA LYS A 47 17.71 -3.20 -12.12
C LYS A 47 18.97 -2.32 -12.28
N ILE A 48 19.63 -2.35 -13.44
CA ILE A 48 20.92 -1.66 -13.63
C ILE A 48 20.73 -0.25 -14.19
N ASN A 49 19.94 -0.08 -15.26
CA ASN A 49 19.88 1.17 -16.00
C ASN A 49 18.43 1.68 -16.13
N PRO A 50 18.06 2.73 -15.38
CA PRO A 50 16.71 3.29 -15.48
C PRO A 50 16.41 3.92 -16.85
N GLY A 51 17.45 4.31 -17.61
CA GLY A 51 17.30 4.86 -18.96
C GLY A 51 16.74 3.88 -19.98
N ASN A 52 16.75 2.57 -19.70
CA ASN A 52 16.11 1.59 -20.57
C ASN A 52 14.57 1.75 -20.51
N ASP A 53 14.04 1.97 -19.32
CA ASP A 53 12.59 1.93 -19.04
C ASP A 53 11.95 3.32 -18.95
N TYR A 54 12.73 4.37 -18.62
CA TYR A 54 12.22 5.70 -18.33
C TYR A 54 12.89 6.80 -19.12
N VAL A 55 12.12 7.89 -19.37
CA VAL A 55 12.61 9.16 -19.91
C VAL A 55 12.42 10.23 -18.83
N ILE A 56 13.47 10.98 -18.52
CA ILE A 56 13.41 12.12 -17.61
C ILE A 56 12.68 13.27 -18.29
N LEU A 57 11.64 13.82 -17.63
CA LEU A 57 10.87 14.94 -18.14
C LEU A 57 11.30 16.27 -17.51
N LYS A 58 11.40 16.33 -16.16
CA LYS A 58 11.80 17.53 -15.43
C LYS A 58 12.26 17.20 -14.01
N VAL A 59 12.98 18.12 -13.40
CA VAL A 59 13.32 18.09 -11.96
C VAL A 59 12.09 18.51 -11.16
N LEU A 60 11.78 17.78 -10.09
CA LEU A 60 10.73 18.11 -9.12
C LEU A 60 11.29 18.77 -7.86
N GLY A 61 12.49 18.37 -7.42
CA GLY A 61 13.13 18.88 -6.22
C GLY A 61 14.43 18.15 -5.88
N GLY A 62 14.95 18.37 -4.67
CA GLY A 62 16.13 17.69 -4.13
C GLY A 62 17.25 18.64 -3.76
N GLY A 63 18.28 18.10 -3.12
CA GLY A 63 19.51 18.78 -2.69
C GLY A 63 20.73 18.30 -3.46
N ASP A 64 21.90 18.41 -2.83
CA ASP A 64 23.19 18.09 -3.47
C ASP A 64 23.40 16.60 -3.73
N ASN A 65 22.96 15.74 -2.81
CA ASN A 65 23.15 14.29 -2.88
C ASN A 65 21.90 13.54 -3.38
N THR A 66 20.75 14.19 -3.40
CA THR A 66 19.47 13.57 -3.78
C THR A 66 18.71 14.48 -4.73
N LYS A 67 18.24 13.94 -5.85
CA LYS A 67 17.38 14.67 -6.79
C LYS A 67 16.13 13.86 -7.11
N VAL A 68 15.01 14.54 -7.19
CA VAL A 68 13.73 13.92 -7.59
C VAL A 68 13.36 14.44 -8.97
N TYR A 69 13.08 13.50 -9.87
CA TYR A 69 12.70 13.77 -11.24
C TYR A 69 11.27 13.27 -11.52
N LYS A 70 10.55 14.01 -12.34
CA LYS A 70 9.40 13.49 -13.03
C LYS A 70 9.90 12.71 -14.24
N VAL A 71 9.49 11.44 -14.33
CA VAL A 71 9.89 10.52 -15.39
C VAL A 71 8.66 9.93 -16.06
N LYS A 72 8.83 9.48 -17.30
CA LYS A 72 7.80 8.80 -18.08
C LYS A 72 8.28 7.40 -18.44
N ASN A 73 7.50 6.39 -18.10
CA ASN A 73 7.78 5.02 -18.52
C ASN A 73 7.53 4.88 -20.02
N LYS A 74 8.48 4.27 -20.74
CA LYS A 74 8.46 4.16 -22.21
C LYS A 74 7.39 3.23 -22.74
N TYR A 75 6.97 2.24 -21.92
CA TYR A 75 6.02 1.19 -22.31
C TYR A 75 4.59 1.57 -21.93
N SER A 76 4.36 1.92 -20.67
CA SER A 76 3.02 2.31 -20.19
C SER A 76 2.64 3.75 -20.58
N ASN A 77 3.61 4.58 -20.98
CA ASN A 77 3.44 6.04 -21.19
C ASN A 77 2.98 6.80 -19.93
N LEU A 78 2.96 6.17 -18.76
CA LEU A 78 2.60 6.82 -17.50
C LEU A 78 3.76 7.60 -16.90
N GLU A 79 3.42 8.57 -16.06
CA GLU A 79 4.37 9.45 -15.39
C GLU A 79 4.56 9.01 -13.93
N TYR A 80 5.80 9.03 -13.47
CA TYR A 80 6.23 8.62 -12.14
C TYR A 80 7.22 9.61 -11.54
N ALA A 81 7.51 9.48 -10.26
CA ALA A 81 8.62 10.15 -9.60
C ALA A 81 9.82 9.20 -9.50
N MET A 82 11.02 9.72 -9.78
CA MET A 82 12.26 8.98 -9.61
C MET A 82 13.19 9.77 -8.68
N LYS A 83 13.44 9.22 -7.50
CA LYS A 83 14.41 9.74 -6.53
C LYS A 83 15.79 9.14 -6.86
N VAL A 84 16.72 9.98 -7.27
CA VAL A 84 18.10 9.63 -7.59
C VAL A 84 18.97 10.01 -6.41
N ILE A 85 19.66 9.05 -5.83
CA ILE A 85 20.51 9.20 -4.65
C ILE A 85 21.93 8.82 -5.05
N LYS A 86 22.88 9.75 -4.92
CA LYS A 86 24.29 9.48 -5.22
C LYS A 86 24.86 8.51 -4.20
N LYS A 87 25.58 7.51 -4.68
CA LYS A 87 26.38 6.62 -3.82
C LYS A 87 27.56 7.38 -3.28
N SER A 88 27.82 7.27 -1.97
CA SER A 88 29.06 7.78 -1.40
C SER A 88 30.18 6.75 -1.56
N ASN A 89 31.41 7.24 -1.59
CA ASN A 89 32.62 6.38 -1.61
C ASN A 89 32.88 5.72 -0.25
N GLU A 90 32.15 6.11 0.80
CA GLU A 90 32.24 5.54 2.13
C GLU A 90 31.09 4.56 2.39
N ASN A 91 31.42 3.30 2.68
CA ASN A 91 30.50 2.18 2.84
C ASN A 91 29.31 2.42 3.81
N LYS A 92 29.39 3.40 4.71
CA LYS A 92 28.34 3.69 5.70
C LYS A 92 27.10 4.40 5.14
N GLU A 93 27.24 5.21 4.08
CA GLU A 93 26.09 5.89 3.47
C GLU A 93 25.32 4.98 2.51
N ASN A 94 25.98 3.95 1.95
CA ASN A 94 25.29 2.94 1.13
C ASN A 94 24.23 2.17 1.94
N ASP A 95 24.49 1.93 3.22
CA ASP A 95 23.54 1.22 4.09
C ASP A 95 22.27 2.05 4.39
N ALA A 96 22.40 3.38 4.54
CA ALA A 96 21.23 4.25 4.79
C ALA A 96 20.29 4.36 3.59
N ASN A 97 20.84 4.37 2.37
CA ASN A 97 20.05 4.43 1.14
C ASN A 97 19.33 3.11 0.84
N LEU A 98 19.97 1.98 1.14
CA LEU A 98 19.33 0.66 1.08
C LEU A 98 18.22 0.54 2.11
N ASN A 99 18.38 1.18 3.28
CA ASN A 99 17.37 1.17 4.33
C ASN A 99 16.02 1.73 3.87
N GLU A 100 15.99 2.85 3.11
CA GLU A 100 14.73 3.40 2.56
C GLU A 100 14.01 2.38 1.66
N ILE A 101 14.76 1.72 0.76
CA ILE A 101 14.22 0.70 -0.13
C ILE A 101 13.67 -0.49 0.67
N GLU A 102 14.44 -0.98 1.65
CA GLU A 102 14.01 -2.08 2.50
C GLU A 102 12.77 -1.75 3.35
N MET A 103 12.69 -0.51 3.87
CA MET A 103 11.51 -0.06 4.61
C MET A 103 10.27 -0.04 3.70
N LEU A 104 10.39 0.61 2.53
CA LEU A 104 9.29 0.73 1.59
C LEU A 104 8.80 -0.62 1.06
N LYS A 105 9.72 -1.58 0.85
CA LYS A 105 9.35 -2.95 0.45
C LYS A 105 8.57 -3.71 1.52
N LYS A 106 8.81 -3.44 2.80
CA LYS A 106 8.13 -4.08 3.93
C LYS A 106 6.76 -3.49 4.24
N MET A 107 6.43 -2.35 3.65
CA MET A 107 5.21 -1.62 3.99
C MET A 107 4.21 -1.65 2.85
N ASP A 108 2.98 -2.02 3.17
CA ASP A 108 1.84 -1.98 2.27
C ASP A 108 0.67 -1.31 2.98
N HIS A 109 0.47 -0.02 2.68
CA HIS A 109 -0.57 0.79 3.33
C HIS A 109 -1.04 1.91 2.40
N PRO A 110 -2.35 2.20 2.32
CA PRO A 110 -2.92 3.19 1.40
C PRO A 110 -2.35 4.60 1.55
N SER A 111 -1.89 4.99 2.75
CA SER A 111 -1.33 6.33 3.02
C SER A 111 0.20 6.33 3.14
N ILE A 112 0.89 5.31 2.60
CA ILE A 112 2.35 5.28 2.45
C ILE A 112 2.67 5.26 0.95
N ILE A 113 3.75 5.97 0.56
CA ILE A 113 4.21 6.00 -0.84
C ILE A 113 4.61 4.60 -1.30
N LYS A 114 4.20 4.23 -2.50
CA LYS A 114 4.49 2.93 -3.07
C LYS A 114 5.79 2.98 -3.86
N ILE A 115 6.75 2.10 -3.54
CA ILE A 115 7.93 1.86 -4.36
C ILE A 115 7.52 0.94 -5.52
N LEU A 116 7.77 1.33 -6.75
CA LEU A 116 7.38 0.56 -7.94
C LEU A 116 8.53 -0.26 -8.48
N GLU A 117 9.69 0.36 -8.58
CA GLU A 117 10.92 -0.25 -9.07
C GLU A 117 12.11 0.46 -8.46
N PHE A 118 13.26 -0.19 -8.44
CA PHE A 118 14.50 0.47 -8.09
C PHE A 118 15.67 0.00 -8.96
N TYR A 119 16.63 0.87 -9.13
CA TYR A 119 17.81 0.66 -9.95
C TYR A 119 19.05 0.97 -9.14
N SER A 120 20.12 0.23 -9.38
CA SER A 120 21.42 0.42 -8.74
C SER A 120 22.51 0.35 -9.80
N ASP A 121 23.00 1.50 -10.24
CA ASP A 121 24.16 1.62 -11.11
C ASP A 121 25.45 1.87 -10.29
N GLU A 122 26.57 2.13 -10.95
CA GLU A 122 27.85 2.35 -10.29
C GLU A 122 27.85 3.60 -9.39
N THR A 123 27.05 4.60 -9.69
CA THR A 123 27.10 5.94 -9.10
C THR A 123 25.85 6.30 -8.30
N ASN A 124 24.71 5.66 -8.57
CA ASN A 124 23.42 6.06 -8.01
C ASN A 124 22.56 4.86 -7.59
N PHE A 125 21.70 5.11 -6.61
CA PHE A 125 20.44 4.40 -6.43
C PHE A 125 19.31 5.24 -7.01
N ASN A 126 18.40 4.61 -7.76
CA ASN A 126 17.27 5.27 -8.37
C ASN A 126 16.00 4.56 -7.91
N ILE A 127 15.16 5.23 -7.14
CA ILE A 127 13.91 4.69 -6.58
C ILE A 127 12.75 5.28 -7.38
N VAL A 128 11.99 4.44 -8.05
CA VAL A 128 10.78 4.86 -8.77
C VAL A 128 9.56 4.67 -7.88
N THR A 129 8.77 5.73 -7.75
CA THR A 129 7.54 5.73 -6.96
C THR A 129 6.40 6.34 -7.75
N GLU A 130 5.18 6.21 -7.23
CA GLU A 130 4.04 6.94 -7.77
C GLU A 130 4.29 8.46 -7.75
N LEU A 131 3.78 9.15 -8.77
CA LEU A 131 3.88 10.61 -8.88
C LEU A 131 2.73 11.28 -8.13
N CYS A 132 3.06 12.09 -7.14
CA CYS A 132 2.09 12.94 -6.46
C CYS A 132 2.25 14.39 -6.94
N PRO A 133 1.14 15.10 -7.20
CA PRO A 133 1.21 16.43 -7.80
C PRO A 133 1.74 17.53 -6.86
N GLU A 134 1.60 17.36 -5.55
CA GLU A 134 1.90 18.40 -4.56
C GLU A 134 2.25 17.75 -3.21
N ASP A 135 2.96 18.46 -2.34
CA ASP A 135 3.18 18.14 -0.94
C ASP A 135 2.25 18.95 -0.02
N LEU A 136 2.08 18.47 1.22
CA LEU A 136 1.18 19.11 2.19
C LEU A 136 1.70 20.48 2.65
N PHE A 137 3.03 20.71 2.69
CA PHE A 137 3.58 22.00 3.02
C PHE A 137 3.17 23.06 1.98
N SER A 138 3.33 22.74 0.69
CA SER A 138 2.89 23.60 -0.41
C SER A 138 1.40 23.90 -0.35
N GLU A 139 0.58 22.90 0.00
CA GLU A 139 -0.86 23.05 0.19
C GLU A 139 -1.18 24.01 1.35
N ILE A 140 -0.50 23.87 2.49
CA ILE A 140 -0.69 24.75 3.67
C ILE A 140 -0.32 26.19 3.33
N ILE A 141 0.79 26.39 2.63
CA ILE A 141 1.26 27.74 2.26
C ILE A 141 0.31 28.42 1.29
N LYS A 142 -0.26 27.67 0.33
CA LYS A 142 -1.16 28.22 -0.68
C LYS A 142 -2.56 28.50 -0.14
N LYS A 143 -3.11 27.64 0.73
CA LYS A 143 -4.53 27.62 1.08
C LYS A 143 -4.85 27.65 2.57
N GLY A 144 -3.88 27.31 3.43
CA GLY A 144 -4.07 27.27 4.88
C GLY A 144 -4.28 28.68 5.51
N PRO A 145 -4.69 28.77 6.76
CA PRO A 145 -5.04 27.67 7.64
C PRO A 145 -6.34 26.97 7.27
N PHE A 146 -6.49 25.69 7.68
CA PHE A 146 -7.63 24.86 7.34
C PHE A 146 -8.62 24.73 8.51
N ASN A 147 -9.88 24.41 8.19
CA ASN A 147 -10.89 24.11 9.21
C ASN A 147 -10.67 22.72 9.83
N GLU A 148 -11.29 22.49 11.00
CA GLU A 148 -11.15 21.24 11.74
C GLU A 148 -11.54 20.00 10.91
N LYS A 149 -12.58 20.08 10.07
CA LYS A 149 -13.01 18.98 9.22
C LYS A 149 -11.90 18.54 8.28
N TYR A 150 -11.28 19.47 7.56
CA TYR A 150 -10.15 19.18 6.67
C TYR A 150 -8.99 18.56 7.45
N VAL A 151 -8.64 19.19 8.59
CA VAL A 151 -7.51 18.71 9.42
C VAL A 151 -7.79 17.32 9.98
N ALA A 152 -9.03 17.04 10.40
CA ALA A 152 -9.39 15.71 10.91
C ALA A 152 -9.17 14.61 9.85
N PHE A 153 -9.57 14.85 8.61
CA PHE A 153 -9.35 13.87 7.53
C PHE A 153 -7.86 13.67 7.19
N VAL A 154 -7.07 14.73 7.18
CA VAL A 154 -5.62 14.63 6.94
C VAL A 154 -4.94 13.90 8.09
N MET A 155 -5.22 14.32 9.34
CA MET A 155 -4.60 13.71 10.52
C MET A 155 -5.01 12.26 10.73
N TYR A 156 -6.23 11.88 10.36
CA TYR A 156 -6.66 10.49 10.41
C TYR A 156 -5.81 9.59 9.50
N GLN A 157 -5.56 10.02 8.26
CA GLN A 157 -4.71 9.28 7.32
C GLN A 157 -3.25 9.23 7.78
N ILE A 158 -2.71 10.35 8.31
CA ILE A 158 -1.35 10.40 8.86
C ILE A 158 -1.23 9.41 10.03
N LEU A 159 -2.14 9.50 11.01
CA LEU A 159 -2.10 8.66 12.20
C LEU A 159 -2.36 7.18 11.88
N SER A 160 -3.17 6.88 10.85
CA SER A 160 -3.35 5.51 10.35
C SER A 160 -2.04 4.93 9.84
N ALA A 161 -1.34 5.64 8.96
CA ALA A 161 -0.04 5.21 8.46
C ALA A 161 1.00 5.08 9.60
N VAL A 162 1.02 6.04 10.54
CA VAL A 162 1.90 6.01 11.72
C VAL A 162 1.59 4.80 12.59
N ASN A 163 0.31 4.48 12.83
CA ASN A 163 -0.08 3.29 13.59
C ASN A 163 0.40 2.02 12.90
N TYR A 164 0.22 1.93 11.59
CA TYR A 164 0.65 0.80 10.79
C TYR A 164 2.17 0.54 10.91
N PHE A 165 3.01 1.54 10.59
CA PHE A 165 4.45 1.30 10.64
C PHE A 165 5.01 1.20 12.07
N HIS A 166 4.37 1.81 13.08
CA HIS A 166 4.71 1.59 14.48
C HIS A 166 4.44 0.14 14.93
N ASN A 167 3.38 -0.50 14.43
CA ASN A 167 3.11 -1.92 14.66
C ASN A 167 4.17 -2.84 14.02
N LEU A 168 4.84 -2.37 12.96
CA LEU A 168 6.01 -3.03 12.36
C LEU A 168 7.33 -2.68 13.08
N ASN A 169 7.27 -1.97 14.22
CA ASN A 169 8.42 -1.44 14.97
C ASN A 169 9.28 -0.46 14.15
N ILE A 170 8.73 0.18 13.13
CA ILE A 170 9.41 1.20 12.33
C ILE A 170 9.15 2.57 12.95
N ILE A 171 10.18 3.41 13.06
CA ILE A 171 10.10 4.83 13.43
C ILE A 171 10.57 5.64 12.24
N HIS A 172 9.77 6.64 11.84
CA HIS A 172 10.07 7.50 10.68
C HIS A 172 11.17 8.51 10.97
N ARG A 173 11.14 9.18 12.12
CA ARG A 173 12.07 10.18 12.67
C ARG A 173 12.09 11.56 11.97
N ASP A 174 11.55 11.68 10.76
CA ASP A 174 11.48 12.95 10.01
C ASP A 174 10.09 13.22 9.42
N LEU A 175 9.05 13.04 10.24
CA LEU A 175 7.70 13.42 9.83
C LEU A 175 7.55 14.95 9.80
N LYS A 176 7.24 15.48 8.60
CA LYS A 176 6.99 16.90 8.34
C LYS A 176 6.06 17.05 7.12
N PRO A 177 5.40 18.20 6.93
CA PRO A 177 4.46 18.39 5.82
C PRO A 177 5.07 18.21 4.44
N GLU A 178 6.38 18.44 4.27
CA GLU A 178 7.11 18.21 3.03
C GLU A 178 7.20 16.72 2.65
N HIS A 179 7.14 15.82 3.65
CA HIS A 179 7.15 14.37 3.47
C HIS A 179 5.74 13.75 3.46
N ILE A 180 4.71 14.59 3.34
CA ILE A 180 3.33 14.17 3.16
C ILE A 180 2.85 14.67 1.81
N LEU A 181 2.70 13.74 0.88
CA LEU A 181 2.31 14.04 -0.49
C LEU A 181 0.79 14.03 -0.64
N VAL A 182 0.27 14.90 -1.50
CA VAL A 182 -1.15 14.98 -1.84
C VAL A 182 -1.35 14.30 -3.20
N VAL A 183 -2.15 13.22 -3.23
CA VAL A 183 -2.40 12.44 -4.46
C VAL A 183 -3.51 13.10 -5.29
N GLU A 184 -4.67 13.24 -4.68
CA GLU A 184 -5.86 13.87 -5.27
C GLU A 184 -6.74 14.49 -4.20
N LYS A 185 -7.75 15.22 -4.62
CA LYS A 185 -8.77 15.78 -3.72
C LYS A 185 -10.15 15.33 -4.16
N ASN A 186 -10.97 15.00 -3.19
CA ASN A 186 -12.36 14.65 -3.44
C ASN A 186 -13.20 15.91 -3.78
N LYS A 187 -14.51 15.71 -4.02
CA LYS A 187 -15.46 16.80 -4.31
C LYS A 187 -15.57 17.86 -3.20
N ASP A 188 -15.27 17.47 -1.96
CA ASP A 188 -15.25 18.37 -0.79
C ASP A 188 -13.86 19.01 -0.57
N ASN A 189 -12.96 18.90 -1.55
CA ASN A 189 -11.58 19.38 -1.52
C ASN A 189 -10.71 18.75 -0.40
N ILE A 190 -11.08 17.56 0.07
CA ILE A 190 -10.34 16.79 1.08
C ILE A 190 -9.29 15.94 0.35
N PRO A 191 -8.00 16.00 0.76
CA PRO A 191 -6.93 15.27 0.10
C PRO A 191 -6.86 13.80 0.50
N ILE A 192 -6.43 12.95 -0.44
CA ILE A 192 -5.81 11.67 -0.16
C ILE A 192 -4.31 11.94 -0.06
N ILE A 193 -3.69 11.42 1.00
CA ILE A 193 -2.28 11.69 1.28
C ILE A 193 -1.45 10.40 1.30
N LYS A 194 -0.14 10.58 1.08
CA LYS A 194 0.86 9.53 1.24
C LYS A 194 2.10 10.05 1.94
N ILE A 195 2.55 9.32 2.97
CA ILE A 195 3.82 9.58 3.67
C ILE A 195 4.95 9.02 2.83
N CYS A 196 6.02 9.79 2.66
CA CYS A 196 7.21 9.41 1.90
C CYS A 196 8.49 9.74 2.68
N ASP A 197 9.64 9.39 2.09
CA ASP A 197 10.99 9.66 2.60
C ASP A 197 11.31 8.93 3.92
N PHE A 198 11.42 7.60 3.82
CA PHE A 198 11.82 6.72 4.91
C PHE A 198 13.35 6.57 5.05
N GLY A 199 14.14 7.45 4.41
CA GLY A 199 15.59 7.41 4.46
C GLY A 199 16.17 7.53 5.87
N SER A 200 15.49 8.28 6.74
CA SER A 200 15.87 8.44 8.15
C SER A 200 15.25 7.40 9.08
N SER A 201 14.43 6.47 8.57
CA SER A 201 13.69 5.52 9.40
C SER A 201 14.57 4.43 10.00
N ILE A 202 14.14 3.87 11.12
CA ILE A 202 14.81 2.74 11.80
C ILE A 202 13.81 1.69 12.23
N ILE A 203 14.28 0.45 12.41
CA ILE A 203 13.54 -0.61 13.09
C ILE A 203 14.01 -0.67 14.54
N LEU A 204 13.06 -0.48 15.48
CA LEU A 204 13.34 -0.60 16.91
C LEU A 204 13.94 -1.97 17.25
N GLY A 205 15.04 -1.96 18.00
CA GLY A 205 15.73 -3.17 18.45
C GLY A 205 16.73 -3.77 17.45
N LYS A 206 16.80 -3.26 16.20
CA LYS A 206 17.80 -3.69 15.21
C LYS A 206 18.91 -2.67 14.99
N SER A 207 18.67 -1.40 15.27
CA SER A 207 19.60 -0.31 15.00
C SER A 207 19.98 0.43 16.28
N ASP A 208 21.26 0.80 16.41
CA ASP A 208 21.71 1.70 17.47
C ASP A 208 21.13 3.11 17.23
N LEU A 209 20.45 3.68 18.23
CA LEU A 209 19.85 5.03 18.20
C LEU A 209 20.89 6.17 18.14
N LYS A 210 22.15 5.87 17.80
CA LYS A 210 23.31 6.78 17.90
C LYS A 210 23.49 7.74 16.73
N GLU A 211 22.73 7.55 15.64
CA GLU A 211 22.87 8.45 14.48
C GLU A 211 22.30 9.82 14.78
N GLU A 212 23.03 10.86 14.41
CA GLU A 212 22.56 12.24 14.50
C GLU A 212 21.41 12.44 13.53
N ILE A 213 20.26 12.86 14.06
CA ILE A 213 19.14 13.31 13.23
C ILE A 213 19.55 14.68 12.68
N LYS A 214 19.93 14.72 11.39
CA LYS A 214 20.40 15.94 10.71
C LYS A 214 19.28 16.90 10.30
N GLU A 215 18.04 16.72 10.80
CA GLU A 215 16.85 17.22 10.13
C GLU A 215 16.09 18.32 10.88
N SER A 216 14.98 18.79 10.28
CA SER A 216 14.22 20.01 10.68
C SER A 216 13.85 20.03 12.15
N ILE A 217 14.63 20.75 12.94
CA ILE A 217 14.45 20.88 14.39
C ILE A 217 13.01 21.20 14.81
N ASN A 218 12.27 21.94 14.00
CA ASN A 218 10.92 22.42 14.31
C ASN A 218 9.89 21.31 14.58
N TYR A 219 10.11 20.10 14.09
CA TYR A 219 9.23 18.94 14.24
C TYR A 219 9.75 17.92 15.25
N MET A 220 10.97 18.12 15.77
CA MET A 220 11.61 17.18 16.70
C MET A 220 10.95 17.19 18.06
N ALA A 221 10.84 16.01 18.66
CA ALA A 221 10.39 15.84 20.03
C ALA A 221 11.50 16.18 21.05
N PRO A 222 11.15 16.63 22.29
CA PRO A 222 12.13 16.98 23.31
C PRO A 222 13.13 15.86 23.64
N GLU A 223 12.67 14.60 23.67
CA GLU A 223 13.50 13.43 23.96
C GLU A 223 14.51 13.10 22.84
N VAL A 224 14.22 13.50 21.59
CA VAL A 224 15.12 13.34 20.45
C VAL A 224 16.38 14.18 20.63
N LEU A 225 16.25 15.40 21.17
CA LEU A 225 17.37 16.28 21.49
C LEU A 225 18.34 15.63 22.49
N ASN A 226 17.85 14.70 23.32
CA ASN A 226 18.63 13.96 24.30
C ASN A 226 19.08 12.55 23.82
N LYS A 227 18.84 12.21 22.55
CA LYS A 227 19.20 10.92 21.95
C LYS A 227 18.63 9.69 22.71
N LYS A 228 17.49 9.84 23.40
CA LYS A 228 16.77 8.78 24.12
C LYS A 228 15.30 8.85 23.75
N TYR A 229 14.91 8.19 22.68
CA TYR A 229 13.56 8.27 22.12
C TYR A 229 13.07 6.91 21.63
N ASP A 230 11.79 6.80 21.48
CA ASP A 230 11.06 5.67 20.90
C ASP A 230 10.11 6.19 19.80
N ASN A 231 9.15 5.36 19.37
CA ASN A 231 8.17 5.71 18.36
C ASN A 231 7.26 6.90 18.74
N LYS A 232 7.25 7.34 20.01
CA LYS A 232 6.47 8.51 20.42
C LYS A 232 7.01 9.83 19.86
N CYS A 233 8.25 9.85 19.33
CA CYS A 233 8.78 11.03 18.66
C CYS A 233 7.97 11.37 17.39
N ASP A 234 7.51 10.37 16.63
CA ASP A 234 6.67 10.59 15.45
C ASP A 234 5.30 11.16 15.83
N ILE A 235 4.76 10.79 17.01
CA ILE A 235 3.49 11.34 17.53
C ILE A 235 3.61 12.81 17.87
N TRP A 236 4.75 13.24 18.40
CA TRP A 236 5.03 14.66 18.60
C TRP A 236 5.03 15.41 17.26
N SER A 237 5.73 14.88 16.25
CA SER A 237 5.74 15.45 14.91
C SER A 237 4.33 15.56 14.31
N CYS A 238 3.47 14.54 14.51
CA CYS A 238 2.04 14.62 14.17
C CYS A 238 1.32 15.78 14.86
N GLY A 239 1.63 16.03 16.15
CA GLY A 239 1.08 17.15 16.89
C GLY A 239 1.51 18.51 16.32
N VAL A 240 2.79 18.64 15.92
CA VAL A 240 3.32 19.85 15.27
C VAL A 240 2.65 20.07 13.91
N ILE A 241 2.48 19.00 13.12
CA ILE A 241 1.77 19.05 11.83
C ILE A 241 0.31 19.49 12.02
N MET A 242 -0.40 18.91 12.99
CA MET A 242 -1.79 19.31 13.31
C MET A 242 -1.90 20.78 13.67
N TYR A 243 -1.00 21.27 14.53
CA TYR A 243 -0.93 22.66 14.92
C TYR A 243 -0.70 23.57 13.68
N PHE A 244 0.24 23.20 12.81
CA PHE A 244 0.57 23.95 11.61
C PHE A 244 -0.58 24.00 10.59
N LEU A 245 -1.31 22.89 10.41
CA LEU A 245 -2.51 22.83 9.58
C LEU A 245 -3.60 23.80 10.03
N LEU A 246 -3.80 23.92 11.34
CA LEU A 246 -4.82 24.75 11.94
C LEU A 246 -4.45 26.23 12.01
N THR A 247 -3.16 26.56 12.13
CA THR A 247 -2.71 27.93 12.43
C THR A 247 -1.84 28.56 11.35
N ARG A 248 -1.26 27.74 10.47
CA ARG A 248 -0.18 28.14 9.55
C ARG A 248 1.05 28.70 10.28
N LYS A 249 1.21 28.34 11.56
CA LYS A 249 2.36 28.70 12.40
C LYS A 249 2.90 27.44 13.06
N LEU A 250 4.20 27.41 13.31
CA LEU A 250 4.84 26.34 14.08
C LEU A 250 4.76 26.64 15.59
N PRO A 251 4.50 25.63 16.45
CA PRO A 251 4.29 25.88 17.89
C PRO A 251 5.57 26.32 18.62
N PHE A 252 6.76 25.96 18.14
CA PHE A 252 8.03 26.16 18.83
C PHE A 252 9.04 26.99 18.03
N GLN A 253 8.66 27.57 16.90
CA GLN A 253 9.57 28.28 16.02
C GLN A 253 10.17 29.55 16.67
N SER A 254 11.48 29.77 16.41
CA SER A 254 12.20 31.02 16.65
C SER A 254 13.13 31.35 15.48
N SER A 255 13.70 32.55 15.46
CA SER A 255 14.73 32.95 14.51
C SER A 255 16.08 32.29 14.78
N ASP A 256 16.29 31.85 16.02
CA ASP A 256 17.49 31.18 16.49
C ASP A 256 17.23 29.70 16.76
N ALA A 257 18.19 28.85 16.38
CA ALA A 257 18.04 27.39 16.52
C ALA A 257 18.12 26.94 17.99
N ASP A 258 18.93 27.62 18.81
CA ASP A 258 19.08 27.26 20.23
C ASP A 258 17.85 27.71 21.02
N GLU A 259 17.28 28.86 20.70
CA GLU A 259 16.00 29.30 21.26
C GLU A 259 14.87 28.34 20.84
N THR A 260 14.91 27.81 19.62
CA THR A 260 13.95 26.79 19.17
C THR A 260 14.08 25.51 20.01
N ARG A 261 15.34 25.06 20.27
CA ARG A 261 15.59 23.89 21.15
C ARG A 261 15.08 24.13 22.58
N GLU A 262 15.24 25.33 23.10
CA GLU A 262 14.74 25.69 24.43
C GLU A 262 13.21 25.66 24.47
N LYS A 263 12.51 26.21 23.47
CA LYS A 263 11.04 26.17 23.35
C LYS A 263 10.54 24.72 23.29
N ILE A 264 11.14 23.88 22.47
CA ILE A 264 10.80 22.45 22.37
C ILE A 264 11.03 21.78 23.73
N SER A 265 12.19 22.00 24.36
CA SER A 265 12.54 21.42 25.66
C SER A 265 11.59 21.87 26.76
N SER A 266 11.10 23.11 26.71
CA SER A 266 10.11 23.61 27.66
C SER A 266 8.74 22.96 27.47
N GLY A 267 8.37 22.60 26.23
CA GLY A 267 7.07 22.09 25.85
C GLY A 267 5.95 23.13 25.98
N LYS A 268 6.29 24.43 26.01
CA LYS A 268 5.34 25.52 26.10
C LYS A 268 5.01 26.07 24.73
N TYR A 269 3.75 26.10 24.37
CA TYR A 269 3.22 26.65 23.12
C TYR A 269 1.86 27.34 23.37
N ASP A 270 1.40 28.14 22.42
CA ASP A 270 0.20 28.92 22.53
C ASP A 270 -1.05 28.14 22.07
N LEU A 271 -2.04 28.03 22.93
CA LEU A 271 -3.39 27.51 22.64
C LEU A 271 -4.49 28.52 22.96
N LYS A 272 -4.15 29.79 23.16
CA LYS A 272 -5.10 30.83 23.57
C LYS A 272 -5.37 31.86 22.47
N SER A 273 -4.35 32.13 21.67
CA SER A 273 -4.46 33.07 20.54
C SER A 273 -5.30 32.49 19.38
N PRO A 274 -5.95 33.33 18.56
CA PRO A 274 -6.63 32.82 17.37
C PRO A 274 -5.74 31.92 16.51
N PRO A 275 -6.28 30.82 15.96
CA PRO A 275 -7.70 30.43 15.88
C PRO A 275 -8.21 29.56 17.04
N PHE A 276 -7.43 29.31 18.12
CA PHE A 276 -7.77 28.34 19.18
C PHE A 276 -9.06 28.68 19.94
N ASP A 277 -9.39 29.95 20.00
CA ASP A 277 -10.67 30.44 20.59
C ASP A 277 -11.93 29.94 19.86
N LYS A 278 -11.75 29.50 18.60
CA LYS A 278 -12.84 29.02 17.72
C LYS A 278 -12.83 27.51 17.54
N LEU A 279 -11.76 26.82 17.98
CA LEU A 279 -11.63 25.39 17.83
C LEU A 279 -12.42 24.64 18.92
N SER A 280 -12.84 23.42 18.58
CA SER A 280 -13.53 22.57 19.56
C SER A 280 -12.60 22.16 20.70
N LYS A 281 -13.21 21.92 21.89
CA LYS A 281 -12.46 21.42 23.04
C LYS A 281 -11.75 20.10 22.75
N ASN A 282 -12.38 19.24 21.95
CA ASN A 282 -11.80 17.96 21.54
C ASN A 282 -10.57 18.17 20.65
N CYS A 283 -10.59 19.16 19.75
CA CYS A 283 -9.42 19.53 18.94
C CYS A 283 -8.23 19.94 19.81
N ILE A 284 -8.45 20.87 20.74
CA ILE A 284 -7.43 21.36 21.66
C ILE A 284 -6.88 20.20 22.51
N ASN A 285 -7.76 19.36 23.05
CA ASN A 285 -7.37 18.22 23.87
C ASN A 285 -6.51 17.22 23.09
N LEU A 286 -6.82 16.95 21.82
CA LEU A 286 -5.98 16.07 20.99
C LEU A 286 -4.59 16.68 20.78
N ILE A 287 -4.49 17.98 20.45
CA ILE A 287 -3.19 18.66 20.33
C ILE A 287 -2.36 18.53 21.60
N GLU A 288 -2.95 18.79 22.78
CA GLU A 288 -2.27 18.67 24.07
C GLU A 288 -1.74 17.25 24.34
N ASN A 289 -2.47 16.23 23.93
CA ASN A 289 -2.07 14.84 24.08
C ASN A 289 -0.99 14.40 23.08
N LEU A 290 -1.01 14.93 21.85
CA LEU A 290 0.03 14.70 20.86
C LEU A 290 1.32 15.43 21.21
N LEU A 291 1.22 16.68 21.71
CA LEU A 291 2.35 17.53 22.11
C LEU A 291 2.67 17.40 23.62
N ASN A 292 2.35 16.25 24.23
CA ASN A 292 2.74 16.03 25.61
C ASN A 292 4.26 15.86 25.70
N LYS A 293 4.92 16.73 26.49
CA LYS A 293 6.37 16.71 26.68
C LYS A 293 6.91 15.37 27.19
N ASN A 294 6.14 14.71 28.05
CA ASN A 294 6.51 13.39 28.57
C ASN A 294 6.06 12.29 27.60
N PRO A 295 6.98 11.55 26.93
CA PRO A 295 6.63 10.52 25.94
C PRO A 295 5.77 9.41 26.54
N ASN A 296 5.93 9.07 27.82
CA ASN A 296 5.13 8.04 28.51
C ASN A 296 3.65 8.47 28.69
N LYS A 297 3.38 9.79 28.72
CA LYS A 297 2.01 10.34 28.80
C LYS A 297 1.45 10.71 27.42
N ARG A 298 2.32 10.88 26.44
CA ARG A 298 1.94 11.17 25.05
C ARG A 298 1.15 9.99 24.48
N PHE A 299 0.11 10.28 23.73
CA PHE A 299 -0.70 9.25 23.09
C PHE A 299 0.15 8.34 22.17
N SER A 300 -0.30 7.11 21.96
CA SER A 300 0.10 6.31 20.79
C SER A 300 -0.73 6.73 19.58
N ALA A 301 -0.34 6.30 18.38
CA ALA A 301 -1.15 6.54 17.18
C ALA A 301 -2.54 5.91 17.31
N GLU A 302 -2.63 4.67 17.81
CA GLU A 302 -3.88 3.98 18.10
C GLU A 302 -4.78 4.79 19.06
N LYS A 303 -4.22 5.27 20.17
CA LYS A 303 -4.97 6.08 21.14
C LYS A 303 -5.44 7.39 20.53
N ALA A 304 -4.64 8.03 19.69
CA ALA A 304 -5.01 9.25 18.99
C ALA A 304 -6.14 9.01 17.98
N LEU A 305 -6.09 7.94 17.19
CA LEU A 305 -7.14 7.56 16.25
C LEU A 305 -8.49 7.31 16.93
N ASN A 306 -8.48 6.77 18.14
CA ASN A 306 -9.68 6.52 18.95
C ASN A 306 -10.21 7.75 19.70
N HIS A 307 -9.61 8.93 19.50
CA HIS A 307 -10.02 10.16 20.20
C HIS A 307 -11.38 10.68 19.74
N GLU A 308 -12.17 11.23 20.67
CA GLU A 308 -13.53 11.74 20.41
C GLU A 308 -13.56 12.80 19.29
N TRP A 309 -12.50 13.58 19.10
CA TRP A 309 -12.42 14.57 18.03
C TRP A 309 -12.66 13.97 16.64
N PHE A 310 -12.14 12.78 16.36
CA PHE A 310 -12.40 12.11 15.09
C PHE A 310 -13.84 11.65 14.96
N LYS A 311 -14.51 11.30 16.07
CA LYS A 311 -15.92 10.91 16.05
C LYS A 311 -16.85 12.06 15.64
N ASP A 312 -16.48 13.30 15.98
CA ASP A 312 -17.23 14.49 15.58
C ASP A 312 -17.27 14.67 14.05
N PHE A 313 -16.26 14.18 13.34
CA PHE A 313 -16.14 14.25 11.88
C PHE A 313 -16.40 12.90 11.16
N SER A 314 -16.41 11.79 11.90
CA SER A 314 -16.67 10.44 11.38
C SER A 314 -18.17 10.15 11.22
N SER A 315 -19.06 11.15 11.47
CA SER A 315 -20.47 10.96 11.24
C SER A 315 -20.68 10.40 9.82
N LYS A 316 -21.39 9.28 9.77
CA LYS A 316 -21.63 8.35 8.64
C LYS A 316 -21.78 8.98 7.24
N GLU A 317 -22.07 10.27 7.15
CA GLU A 317 -22.24 10.98 5.89
C GLU A 317 -20.94 11.47 5.23
N SER A 318 -19.90 11.77 6.00
CA SER A 318 -18.69 12.40 5.43
C SER A 318 -17.70 11.41 4.81
N TYR A 319 -17.46 10.27 5.45
CA TYR A 319 -16.64 9.19 4.87
C TYR A 319 -17.39 8.40 3.79
N ASN A 320 -18.70 8.17 3.97
CA ASN A 320 -19.55 7.50 2.97
C ASN A 320 -19.71 8.31 1.68
N LYS A 321 -19.45 9.64 1.71
CA LYS A 321 -19.41 10.50 0.50
C LYS A 321 -18.08 10.43 -0.25
N LEU A 322 -17.03 9.80 0.30
CA LEU A 322 -15.75 9.64 -0.40
C LEU A 322 -15.85 8.66 -1.57
N THR A 323 -16.78 7.71 -1.49
CA THR A 323 -17.02 6.74 -2.56
C THR A 323 -18.52 6.69 -2.87
N ASP A 324 -18.87 6.91 -4.13
CA ASP A 324 -20.25 6.79 -4.60
C ASP A 324 -20.75 5.34 -4.37
N TYR A 325 -22.00 5.19 -3.93
CA TYR A 325 -22.63 3.88 -3.70
C TYR A 325 -22.52 2.95 -4.93
N SER A 326 -22.61 3.52 -6.13
CA SER A 326 -22.45 2.77 -7.39
C SER A 326 -21.03 2.19 -7.52
N VAL A 327 -20.01 2.94 -7.14
CA VAL A 327 -18.60 2.49 -7.14
C VAL A 327 -18.39 1.39 -6.10
N ILE A 328 -18.90 1.56 -4.90
CA ILE A 328 -18.83 0.53 -3.85
C ILE A 328 -19.49 -0.77 -4.32
N LYS A 329 -20.66 -0.66 -4.96
CA LYS A 329 -21.36 -1.82 -5.50
C LYS A 329 -20.58 -2.50 -6.63
N THR A 330 -19.89 -1.74 -7.46
CA THR A 330 -19.03 -2.28 -8.53
C THR A 330 -17.84 -3.02 -7.94
N LEU A 331 -17.08 -2.39 -7.03
CA LEU A 331 -15.96 -3.02 -6.33
C LEU A 331 -16.39 -4.29 -5.61
N TYR A 332 -17.53 -4.25 -4.94
CA TYR A 332 -18.11 -5.40 -4.30
C TYR A 332 -18.43 -6.53 -5.28
N ASN A 333 -19.07 -6.22 -6.43
CA ASN A 333 -19.35 -7.22 -7.45
C ASN A 333 -18.06 -7.85 -7.99
N ASN A 334 -16.97 -7.08 -8.07
CA ASN A 334 -15.67 -7.59 -8.46
C ASN A 334 -15.12 -8.57 -7.41
N LEU A 335 -15.19 -8.24 -6.12
CA LEU A 335 -14.80 -9.13 -5.02
C LEU A 335 -15.55 -10.47 -5.06
N ILE A 336 -16.87 -10.46 -5.36
CA ILE A 336 -17.64 -11.71 -5.49
C ILE A 336 -17.23 -12.48 -6.75
N LYS A 337 -17.06 -11.80 -7.88
CA LYS A 337 -16.65 -12.45 -9.14
C LYS A 337 -15.26 -13.05 -9.03
N TYR A 338 -14.38 -12.38 -8.28
CA TYR A 338 -13.04 -12.88 -8.00
C TYR A 338 -13.07 -14.24 -7.30
N LYS A 339 -14.03 -14.48 -6.38
CA LYS A 339 -14.24 -15.73 -5.66
C LYS A 339 -14.41 -16.98 -6.56
N TYR A 340 -14.91 -16.83 -7.77
CA TYR A 340 -15.36 -17.97 -8.58
C TYR A 340 -14.32 -18.44 -9.63
N LYS A 341 -13.11 -17.90 -9.64
CA LYS A 341 -12.11 -18.26 -10.64
C LYS A 341 -10.90 -18.94 -10.01
N PRO A 342 -10.57 -20.17 -10.47
CA PRO A 342 -9.29 -20.77 -10.16
C PRO A 342 -8.17 -19.89 -10.71
N LYS A 343 -7.13 -19.67 -9.93
CA LYS A 343 -6.02 -18.81 -10.30
C LYS A 343 -4.72 -19.58 -10.19
N SER A 344 -3.87 -19.38 -11.18
CA SER A 344 -2.48 -19.78 -11.06
C SER A 344 -1.72 -18.63 -10.37
N ILE A 345 -0.62 -18.97 -9.72
CA ILE A 345 0.25 -17.99 -9.08
C ILE A 345 0.80 -16.95 -10.06
N VAL A 346 1.05 -17.32 -11.30
CA VAL A 346 1.50 -16.40 -12.36
C VAL A 346 0.44 -15.35 -12.66
N GLN A 347 -0.83 -15.75 -12.72
CA GLN A 347 -1.93 -14.80 -12.91
C GLN A 347 -2.06 -13.85 -11.73
N GLU A 348 -1.99 -14.37 -10.51
CA GLU A 348 -2.06 -13.55 -9.30
C GLU A 348 -0.91 -12.55 -9.20
N THR A 349 0.30 -13.00 -9.48
CA THR A 349 1.49 -12.12 -9.52
C THR A 349 1.37 -11.06 -10.60
N ALA A 350 0.92 -11.43 -11.81
CA ALA A 350 0.70 -10.49 -12.90
C ALA A 350 -0.35 -9.43 -12.53
N MET A 351 -1.44 -9.85 -11.88
CA MET A 351 -2.49 -8.92 -11.42
C MET A 351 -1.97 -7.98 -10.33
N ALA A 352 -1.31 -8.51 -9.31
CA ALA A 352 -0.73 -7.72 -8.23
C ALA A 352 0.30 -6.73 -8.78
N TYR A 353 1.19 -7.17 -9.69
CA TYR A 353 2.12 -6.29 -10.38
C TYR A 353 1.42 -5.17 -11.15
N LEU A 354 0.38 -5.47 -11.92
CA LEU A 354 -0.36 -4.44 -12.66
C LEU A 354 -1.05 -3.45 -11.74
N VAL A 355 -1.70 -3.89 -10.67
CA VAL A 355 -2.28 -3.00 -9.66
C VAL A 355 -1.20 -2.11 -9.03
N HIS A 356 -0.05 -2.70 -8.72
CA HIS A 356 1.10 -2.01 -8.15
C HIS A 356 1.64 -0.91 -9.08
N GLN A 357 1.73 -1.19 -10.41
CA GLN A 357 2.25 -0.24 -11.39
C GLN A 357 1.28 0.91 -11.72
N PHE A 358 -0.01 0.78 -11.40
CA PHE A 358 -1.03 1.78 -11.74
C PHE A 358 -1.71 2.39 -10.50
N PRO A 359 -0.96 2.89 -9.49
CA PRO A 359 -1.52 3.39 -8.24
C PRO A 359 -2.39 4.64 -8.42
N GLN A 360 -2.27 5.34 -9.56
CA GLN A 360 -3.06 6.51 -9.90
C GLN A 360 -4.32 6.17 -10.73
N ASP A 361 -4.54 4.90 -11.03
CA ASP A 361 -5.75 4.47 -11.72
C ASP A 361 -6.98 4.68 -10.81
N LYS A 362 -8.07 5.15 -11.41
CA LYS A 362 -9.29 5.47 -10.69
C LYS A 362 -9.90 4.28 -9.94
N GLU A 363 -9.79 3.07 -10.49
CA GLU A 363 -10.28 1.86 -9.81
C GLU A 363 -9.42 1.53 -8.60
N VAL A 364 -8.09 1.63 -8.72
CA VAL A 364 -7.14 1.42 -7.62
C VAL A 364 -7.38 2.45 -6.50
N ILE A 365 -7.51 3.74 -6.85
CA ILE A 365 -7.82 4.79 -5.87
C ILE A 365 -9.17 4.54 -5.17
N ASN A 366 -10.17 4.09 -5.90
CA ASN A 366 -11.47 3.77 -5.30
C ASN A 366 -11.41 2.54 -4.38
N ALA A 367 -10.64 1.52 -4.75
CA ALA A 367 -10.38 0.36 -3.89
C ALA A 367 -9.64 0.76 -2.61
N CYS A 368 -8.64 1.65 -2.71
CA CYS A 368 -7.96 2.27 -1.58
C CYS A 368 -8.94 2.98 -0.62
N LYS A 369 -9.85 3.80 -1.16
CA LYS A 369 -10.89 4.47 -0.36
C LYS A 369 -11.80 3.47 0.37
N LEU A 370 -12.18 2.40 -0.31
CA LEU A 370 -13.01 1.35 0.29
C LEU A 370 -12.26 0.58 1.37
N PHE A 371 -10.99 0.24 1.14
CA PHE A 371 -10.13 -0.38 2.14
C PHE A 371 -10.11 0.45 3.45
N ASN A 372 -9.79 1.75 3.34
CA ASN A 372 -9.78 2.68 4.48
C ASN A 372 -11.15 2.82 5.19
N GLN A 373 -12.25 2.53 4.51
CA GLN A 373 -13.59 2.53 5.13
C GLN A 373 -13.87 1.24 5.90
N ILE A 374 -13.28 0.13 5.49
CA ILE A 374 -13.47 -1.19 6.09
C ILE A 374 -12.50 -1.40 7.26
N ASP A 375 -11.24 -1.05 7.10
CA ASP A 375 -10.22 -1.04 8.15
C ASP A 375 -10.56 -0.01 9.22
N LYS A 376 -11.24 -0.45 10.29
CA LYS A 376 -11.74 0.44 11.36
C LYS A 376 -10.72 0.72 12.45
N ASN A 377 -9.84 -0.23 12.70
CA ASN A 377 -8.79 -0.11 13.71
C ASN A 377 -7.53 0.57 13.17
N CYS A 378 -7.48 0.81 11.83
CA CYS A 378 -6.36 1.43 11.12
C CYS A 378 -5.03 0.70 11.37
N ASP A 379 -5.06 -0.63 11.37
CA ASP A 379 -3.84 -1.44 11.47
C ASP A 379 -3.25 -1.79 10.09
N GLY A 380 -3.91 -1.37 8.99
CA GLY A 380 -3.52 -1.60 7.61
C GLY A 380 -3.91 -2.97 7.09
N LYS A 381 -4.78 -3.69 7.80
CA LYS A 381 -5.30 -5.00 7.43
C LYS A 381 -6.81 -5.03 7.63
N ILE A 382 -7.49 -5.92 6.95
CA ILE A 382 -8.94 -6.14 7.13
C ILE A 382 -9.14 -7.48 7.80
N SER A 383 -9.61 -7.47 9.04
CA SER A 383 -10.08 -8.66 9.72
C SER A 383 -11.41 -9.14 9.13
N LYS A 384 -11.73 -10.42 9.31
CA LYS A 384 -13.04 -10.99 8.90
C LYS A 384 -14.22 -10.21 9.48
N LYS A 385 -14.09 -9.72 10.72
CA LYS A 385 -15.12 -8.91 11.37
C LYS A 385 -15.27 -7.54 10.69
N GLU A 386 -14.18 -6.88 10.34
CA GLU A 386 -14.20 -5.60 9.63
C GLU A 386 -14.78 -5.75 8.23
N LEU A 387 -14.40 -6.81 7.50
CA LEU A 387 -15.00 -7.12 6.20
C LEU A 387 -16.51 -7.31 6.31
N TYR A 388 -16.97 -8.09 7.30
CA TYR A 388 -18.40 -8.30 7.57
C TYR A 388 -19.10 -6.97 7.90
N ASP A 389 -18.59 -6.22 8.86
CA ASP A 389 -19.19 -4.96 9.30
C ASP A 389 -19.19 -3.90 8.18
N GLY A 390 -18.12 -3.83 7.40
CA GLY A 390 -17.98 -2.92 6.28
C GLY A 390 -18.94 -3.24 5.14
N LEU A 391 -18.98 -4.48 4.69
CA LEU A 391 -19.83 -4.89 3.55
C LEU A 391 -21.30 -5.04 3.94
N ILE A 392 -21.61 -5.67 5.05
CA ILE A 392 -23.00 -6.00 5.43
C ILE A 392 -23.72 -4.81 6.07
N LYS A 393 -23.09 -4.16 7.07
CA LYS A 393 -23.74 -3.06 7.80
C LYS A 393 -23.73 -1.75 7.01
N THR A 394 -22.65 -1.47 6.30
CA THR A 394 -22.51 -0.23 5.54
C THR A 394 -23.31 -0.29 4.24
N LEU A 395 -23.32 -1.43 3.55
CA LEU A 395 -23.96 -1.62 2.25
C LEU A 395 -25.35 -2.28 2.35
N ASN A 396 -25.78 -2.64 3.58
CA ASN A 396 -27.05 -3.35 3.83
C ASN A 396 -27.24 -4.64 3.01
N LEU A 397 -26.14 -5.32 2.70
CA LEU A 397 -26.10 -6.50 1.84
C LEU A 397 -26.28 -7.79 2.66
N LYS A 398 -27.40 -7.92 3.38
CA LYS A 398 -27.72 -9.11 4.20
C LYS A 398 -27.65 -10.44 3.43
N SER A 399 -27.79 -10.40 2.12
CA SER A 399 -27.65 -11.59 1.26
C SER A 399 -26.27 -12.22 1.28
N LEU A 400 -25.25 -11.49 1.74
CA LEU A 400 -23.85 -11.89 1.73
C LEU A 400 -23.38 -12.57 3.00
N GLU A 401 -24.17 -12.57 4.04
CA GLU A 401 -23.79 -13.12 5.33
C GLU A 401 -23.27 -14.56 5.22
N LYS A 402 -23.82 -15.33 4.28
CA LYS A 402 -23.40 -16.71 3.99
C LYS A 402 -22.12 -16.80 3.16
N ASP A 403 -21.75 -15.74 2.47
CA ASP A 403 -20.61 -15.72 1.53
C ASP A 403 -19.32 -15.12 2.13
N ILE A 404 -19.44 -14.37 3.23
CA ILE A 404 -18.30 -13.66 3.85
C ILE A 404 -17.13 -14.61 4.17
N ASP A 405 -17.44 -15.79 4.70
CA ASP A 405 -16.40 -16.76 5.07
C ASP A 405 -15.61 -17.23 3.85
N SER A 406 -16.32 -17.47 2.75
CA SER A 406 -15.66 -17.88 1.51
C SER A 406 -14.94 -16.72 0.83
N ILE A 407 -15.50 -15.50 0.90
CA ILE A 407 -14.83 -14.30 0.36
C ILE A 407 -13.55 -14.04 1.16
N PHE A 408 -13.63 -14.05 2.49
CA PHE A 408 -12.47 -13.83 3.34
C PHE A 408 -11.36 -14.84 3.07
N LYS A 409 -11.69 -16.15 3.13
CA LYS A 409 -10.73 -17.24 2.85
C LYS A 409 -10.09 -17.15 1.48
N TYR A 410 -10.78 -16.53 0.55
CA TYR A 410 -10.30 -16.37 -0.81
C TYR A 410 -9.38 -15.15 -0.97
N LEU A 411 -9.64 -14.07 -0.23
CA LEU A 411 -8.83 -12.86 -0.24
C LEU A 411 -7.57 -13.00 0.62
N ASP A 412 -7.67 -13.63 1.77
CA ASP A 412 -6.56 -13.99 2.67
C ASP A 412 -5.76 -15.15 2.03
N ARG A 413 -4.87 -14.80 1.11
CA ARG A 413 -4.15 -15.76 0.24
C ARG A 413 -3.04 -16.48 0.98
N ASP A 414 -2.37 -15.78 1.87
CA ASP A 414 -1.27 -16.32 2.68
C ASP A 414 -1.74 -17.00 3.96
N ASN A 415 -3.07 -17.02 4.22
CA ASN A 415 -3.70 -17.51 5.43
C ASN A 415 -3.16 -16.83 6.70
N SER A 416 -2.83 -15.55 6.61
CA SER A 416 -2.39 -14.72 7.74
C SER A 416 -3.49 -14.47 8.78
N GLY A 417 -4.74 -14.72 8.42
CA GLY A 417 -5.93 -14.44 9.22
C GLY A 417 -6.44 -13.00 9.06
N SER A 418 -5.88 -12.26 8.12
CA SER A 418 -6.28 -10.88 7.75
C SER A 418 -6.06 -10.65 6.26
N ILE A 419 -6.81 -9.73 5.67
CA ILE A 419 -6.63 -9.34 4.27
C ILE A 419 -5.73 -8.11 4.23
N GLU A 420 -4.60 -8.21 3.55
CA GLU A 420 -3.68 -7.10 3.36
C GLU A 420 -4.15 -6.14 2.27
N TYR A 421 -3.60 -4.94 2.25
CA TYR A 421 -4.04 -3.89 1.32
C TYR A 421 -3.92 -4.32 -0.15
N GLU A 422 -2.79 -4.88 -0.56
CA GLU A 422 -2.58 -5.35 -1.94
C GLU A 422 -3.53 -6.49 -2.33
N GLU A 423 -3.79 -7.42 -1.42
CA GLU A 423 -4.74 -8.52 -1.65
C GLU A 423 -6.15 -7.99 -1.90
N PHE A 424 -6.57 -7.02 -1.09
CA PHE A 424 -7.87 -6.38 -1.23
C PHE A 424 -8.00 -5.62 -2.54
N VAL A 425 -7.03 -4.74 -2.86
CA VAL A 425 -7.08 -3.89 -4.05
C VAL A 425 -7.04 -4.74 -5.32
N THR A 426 -6.15 -5.74 -5.38
CA THR A 426 -6.06 -6.65 -6.54
C THR A 426 -7.37 -7.38 -6.82
N ALA A 427 -8.11 -7.74 -5.77
CA ALA A 427 -9.40 -8.40 -5.94
C ALA A 427 -10.57 -7.44 -6.23
N ALA A 428 -10.43 -6.17 -5.85
CA ALA A 428 -11.49 -5.18 -5.99
C ALA A 428 -11.56 -4.53 -7.38
N VAL A 429 -10.44 -4.46 -8.12
CA VAL A 429 -10.40 -3.88 -9.47
C VAL A 429 -11.14 -4.76 -10.48
N SER A 430 -11.63 -4.14 -11.56
CA SER A 430 -12.40 -4.84 -12.60
C SER A 430 -11.50 -5.63 -13.54
N LYS A 431 -12.10 -6.54 -14.29
CA LYS A 431 -11.42 -7.23 -15.39
C LYS A 431 -10.92 -6.26 -16.47
N ASP A 432 -11.72 -5.22 -16.74
CA ASP A 432 -11.38 -4.22 -17.75
C ASP A 432 -10.11 -3.45 -17.38
N PHE A 433 -9.82 -3.33 -16.08
CA PHE A 433 -8.57 -2.77 -15.59
C PHE A 433 -7.35 -3.51 -16.15
N PHE A 434 -7.40 -4.83 -16.22
CA PHE A 434 -6.29 -5.66 -16.71
C PHE A 434 -6.21 -5.69 -18.23
N SER A 435 -7.35 -5.46 -18.92
CA SER A 435 -7.41 -5.44 -20.38
C SER A 435 -6.49 -4.36 -20.96
N GLY A 436 -5.70 -4.72 -21.96
CA GLY A 436 -4.73 -3.84 -22.60
C GLY A 436 -3.43 -3.59 -21.83
N LYS A 437 -3.27 -4.19 -20.63
CA LYS A 437 -2.06 -4.05 -19.82
C LYS A 437 -1.23 -5.35 -19.75
N VAL A 438 -1.68 -6.43 -20.40
CA VAL A 438 -1.07 -7.76 -20.34
C VAL A 438 0.39 -7.75 -20.82
N GLU A 439 0.72 -6.97 -21.85
CA GLU A 439 2.09 -6.84 -22.35
C GLU A 439 3.03 -6.26 -21.27
N LEU A 440 2.56 -5.34 -20.42
CA LEU A 440 3.37 -4.79 -19.34
C LEU A 440 3.65 -5.86 -18.28
N ALA A 441 2.66 -6.70 -17.96
CA ALA A 441 2.87 -7.83 -17.07
C ALA A 441 3.83 -8.87 -17.68
N PHE A 442 3.72 -9.16 -18.96
CA PHE A 442 4.65 -10.04 -19.66
C PHE A 442 6.10 -9.57 -19.50
N ARG A 443 6.37 -8.27 -19.75
CA ARG A 443 7.70 -7.67 -19.59
C ARG A 443 8.23 -7.69 -18.15
N TYR A 444 7.35 -7.81 -17.18
CA TYR A 444 7.77 -8.00 -15.79
C TYR A 444 8.38 -9.38 -15.57
N PHE A 445 7.88 -10.41 -16.25
CA PHE A 445 8.43 -11.75 -16.19
C PHE A 445 9.64 -11.92 -17.11
N ASP A 446 9.60 -11.38 -18.34
CA ASP A 446 10.69 -11.35 -19.33
C ASP A 446 11.78 -10.35 -18.87
N LYS A 447 12.73 -10.82 -18.07
CA LYS A 447 13.75 -9.99 -17.43
C LYS A 447 14.91 -9.64 -18.34
N ASP A 448 15.24 -10.52 -19.27
CA ASP A 448 16.36 -10.33 -20.21
C ASP A 448 15.93 -9.63 -21.52
N GLY A 449 14.61 -9.47 -21.72
CA GLY A 449 14.03 -8.84 -22.91
C GLY A 449 14.09 -9.72 -24.16
N SER A 450 14.15 -11.03 -23.99
CA SER A 450 14.18 -11.99 -25.10
C SER A 450 12.85 -12.09 -25.86
N ASN A 451 11.76 -11.53 -25.33
CA ASN A 451 10.37 -11.69 -25.73
C ASN A 451 9.81 -13.10 -25.52
N GLU A 452 10.44 -13.87 -24.65
CA GLU A 452 10.02 -15.18 -24.18
C GLU A 452 10.26 -15.24 -22.68
N ILE A 453 9.38 -15.86 -21.91
CA ILE A 453 9.58 -16.12 -20.47
C ILE A 453 10.03 -17.56 -20.33
N ASP A 454 11.19 -17.77 -19.76
CA ASP A 454 11.77 -19.10 -19.54
C ASP A 454 11.70 -19.55 -18.07
N LEU A 455 12.15 -20.79 -17.82
CA LEU A 455 12.13 -21.38 -16.48
C LEU A 455 13.00 -20.62 -15.48
N GLU A 456 14.15 -20.08 -15.92
CA GLU A 456 15.08 -19.38 -15.04
C GLU A 456 14.51 -18.03 -14.60
N GLU A 457 13.75 -17.37 -15.45
CA GLU A 457 13.07 -16.10 -15.12
C GLU A 457 11.94 -16.33 -14.12
N ILE A 458 11.16 -17.41 -14.30
CA ILE A 458 10.13 -17.80 -13.34
C ILE A 458 10.77 -18.18 -12.00
N LYS A 459 11.84 -18.98 -12.01
CA LYS A 459 12.60 -19.33 -10.80
C LYS A 459 13.12 -18.08 -10.08
N ALA A 460 13.69 -17.13 -10.82
CA ALA A 460 14.25 -15.91 -10.26
C ALA A 460 13.21 -15.04 -9.56
N LEU A 461 11.95 -15.07 -9.99
CA LEU A 461 10.84 -14.32 -9.37
C LEU A 461 10.33 -14.99 -8.10
N PHE A 462 10.27 -16.31 -8.05
CA PHE A 462 9.62 -17.04 -6.98
C PHE A 462 10.58 -17.77 -6.02
N SER A 463 11.92 -17.70 -6.27
CA SER A 463 12.93 -18.39 -5.46
C SER A 463 12.84 -18.06 -3.96
N ASP A 464 12.55 -16.81 -3.65
CA ASP A 464 12.51 -16.32 -2.27
C ASP A 464 11.16 -16.60 -1.58
N CYS A 465 10.17 -17.10 -2.33
CA CYS A 465 8.80 -17.30 -1.88
C CYS A 465 8.40 -18.76 -1.70
N ILE A 466 9.21 -19.69 -2.19
CA ILE A 466 8.93 -21.13 -2.13
C ILE A 466 9.86 -21.75 -1.11
N ASP A 467 9.27 -22.37 -0.08
CA ASP A 467 10.03 -23.13 0.93
C ASP A 467 10.91 -24.19 0.24
N GLU A 468 12.20 -24.27 0.62
CA GLU A 468 13.18 -25.24 0.12
C GLU A 468 12.74 -26.72 0.26
N LYS A 469 11.69 -26.97 1.05
CA LYS A 469 11.11 -28.31 1.27
C LYS A 469 10.19 -28.78 0.15
N ASN A 470 9.73 -27.89 -0.72
CA ASN A 470 8.93 -28.25 -1.88
C ASN A 470 9.83 -28.37 -3.10
N ASP A 471 9.54 -29.31 -3.96
CA ASP A 471 10.27 -29.50 -5.23
C ASP A 471 9.97 -28.32 -6.16
N THR A 472 10.69 -27.21 -5.92
CA THR A 472 10.54 -25.90 -6.61
C THR A 472 10.56 -26.10 -8.11
N GLU A 473 11.40 -27.00 -8.61
CA GLU A 473 11.52 -27.26 -10.04
C GLU A 473 10.27 -27.94 -10.62
N GLN A 474 9.61 -28.83 -9.87
CA GLN A 474 8.35 -29.43 -10.31
C GLN A 474 7.23 -28.40 -10.40
N ILE A 475 7.15 -27.50 -9.42
CA ILE A 475 6.16 -26.42 -9.39
C ILE A 475 6.37 -25.49 -10.59
N MET A 476 7.62 -25.07 -10.86
CA MET A 476 7.94 -24.17 -11.98
C MET A 476 7.67 -24.82 -13.34
N ASN A 477 8.05 -26.06 -13.51
CA ASN A 477 7.75 -26.83 -14.73
C ASN A 477 6.24 -26.99 -14.96
N GLN A 478 5.46 -27.10 -13.88
CA GLN A 478 4.01 -27.18 -14.00
C GLN A 478 3.40 -25.83 -14.40
N ILE A 479 3.92 -24.70 -13.88
CA ILE A 479 3.52 -23.35 -14.28
C ILE A 479 3.74 -23.14 -15.78
N ILE A 480 4.93 -23.46 -16.29
CA ILE A 480 5.22 -23.36 -17.73
C ILE A 480 4.23 -24.21 -18.52
N LYS A 481 4.01 -25.45 -18.11
CA LYS A 481 3.12 -26.40 -18.79
C LYS A 481 1.65 -25.94 -18.86
N GLU A 482 1.20 -25.11 -17.92
CA GLU A 482 -0.15 -24.53 -17.95
C GLU A 482 -0.30 -23.43 -19.01
N VAL A 483 0.78 -22.73 -19.33
CA VAL A 483 0.79 -21.54 -20.20
C VAL A 483 1.36 -21.86 -21.59
N ASP A 484 2.43 -22.65 -21.64
CA ASP A 484 3.09 -23.09 -22.86
C ASP A 484 2.19 -24.03 -23.66
N THR A 485 1.59 -23.50 -24.71
CA THR A 485 0.62 -24.24 -25.57
C THR A 485 1.31 -24.95 -26.74
N ASN A 486 2.50 -24.49 -27.13
CA ASN A 486 3.26 -25.07 -28.24
C ASN A 486 4.28 -26.12 -27.77
N ASN A 487 4.49 -26.24 -26.43
CA ASN A 487 5.41 -27.17 -25.77
C ASN A 487 6.88 -26.96 -26.16
N ASP A 488 7.31 -25.72 -26.37
CA ASP A 488 8.73 -25.38 -26.64
C ASP A 488 9.55 -25.15 -25.35
N GLY A 489 8.88 -25.16 -24.17
CA GLY A 489 9.49 -24.96 -22.87
C GLY A 489 9.60 -23.49 -22.46
N LYS A 490 9.00 -22.57 -23.22
CA LYS A 490 8.99 -21.15 -22.99
C LYS A 490 7.58 -20.58 -23.12
N ILE A 491 7.37 -19.36 -22.69
CA ILE A 491 6.07 -18.67 -22.78
C ILE A 491 6.28 -17.39 -23.59
N ASN A 492 5.71 -17.31 -24.78
CA ASN A 492 5.69 -16.09 -25.57
C ASN A 492 4.49 -15.17 -25.19
N LEU A 493 4.52 -13.91 -25.64
CA LEU A 493 3.48 -12.93 -25.33
C LEU A 493 2.06 -13.40 -25.72
N LYS A 494 1.93 -14.15 -26.82
CA LYS A 494 0.61 -14.63 -27.27
C LYS A 494 0.06 -15.69 -26.33
N GLU A 495 0.87 -16.62 -25.89
CA GLU A 495 0.50 -17.66 -24.91
C GLU A 495 0.15 -17.04 -23.57
N PHE A 496 0.99 -16.11 -23.09
CA PHE A 496 0.73 -15.34 -21.88
C PHE A 496 -0.58 -14.54 -21.96
N SER A 497 -0.85 -13.90 -23.10
CA SER A 497 -2.10 -13.15 -23.32
C SER A 497 -3.32 -14.06 -23.27
N ILE A 498 -3.31 -15.20 -23.95
CA ILE A 498 -4.40 -16.19 -23.92
C ILE A 498 -4.61 -16.72 -22.50
N PHE A 499 -3.53 -16.95 -21.76
CA PHE A 499 -3.60 -17.44 -20.39
C PHE A 499 -4.23 -16.38 -19.45
N MET A 500 -3.83 -15.12 -19.60
CA MET A 500 -4.44 -14.00 -18.84
C MET A 500 -5.90 -13.77 -19.23
N GLU A 501 -6.25 -13.87 -20.51
CA GLU A 501 -7.64 -13.75 -21.00
C GLU A 501 -8.57 -14.82 -20.43
N LYS A 502 -8.13 -16.06 -20.27
CA LYS A 502 -8.91 -17.12 -19.61
C LYS A 502 -9.33 -16.75 -18.18
N MET A 503 -8.54 -15.94 -17.50
CA MET A 503 -8.86 -15.40 -16.19
C MET A 503 -9.85 -14.23 -16.30
N ILE A 504 -9.65 -13.39 -17.30
CA ILE A 504 -10.44 -12.19 -17.55
C ILE A 504 -11.80 -12.54 -18.20
N GLY A 505 -11.93 -13.60 -18.96
CA GLY A 505 -13.16 -14.15 -19.60
C GLY A 505 -14.09 -14.86 -18.66
#